data_a501e32a20d61eebf6e50ff43e64c405
#
_entry.id   a501e32a20d61eebf6e50ff43e64c405
#
_cell.length_a   1.000
_cell.length_b   1.000
_cell.length_c   1.000
_cell.angle_alpha   90.00
_cell.angle_beta   90.00
_cell.angle_gamma   90.00
#
_symmetry.space_group_name_H-M   'P 1'
#
loop_
_entity.id
_entity.type
_entity.pdbx_description
1 polymer ?
#
loop_
_entity_poly.entity_id
_entity_poly.type
_entity_poly.pdbx_seq_one_letter_code
_entity_poly.pdbx_strand_id
1 'polypeptide(L)'
;MAEHCQHQQYHIMTNTNHSEDHYFYLWRHRYIDDITDAVITRTCFGITSNLDKRQNGYEGHVGHGIKWSGTWSGPERQIRELEHRLKSAFRDYLFSGHNDAVYEWVDETIAFEDIRNWVQWEVENTFADIVKI
;
A
#
# COMPACT_ATOMS: atom_id res chain seq x y z
N MET A 1 -24.46 -17.31 -10.35
CA MET A 1 -24.69 -17.90 -9.95
C MET A 1 -25.25 -17.94 -9.82
N ALA A 2 -25.01 -17.45 -9.51
CA ALA A 2 -25.22 -17.55 -9.12
C ALA A 2 -25.63 -17.27 -9.02
N GLU A 3 -24.79 -16.85 -8.66
CA GLU A 3 -24.99 -16.59 -8.28
C GLU A 3 -25.38 -16.38 -8.11
N HIS A 4 -25.40 -16.14 -8.28
CA HIS A 4 -25.75 -15.95 -7.80
C HIS A 4 -26.15 -15.50 -7.83
N CYS A 5 -26.03 -15.22 -7.83
CA CYS A 5 -26.30 -15.02 -7.57
C CYS A 5 -26.81 -14.53 -7.51
N GLN A 6 -26.12 -14.15 -7.31
CA GLN A 6 -26.34 -13.84 -7.02
C GLN A 6 -26.74 -13.51 -6.95
N HIS A 7 -26.47 -13.16 -6.97
CA HIS A 7 -26.71 -12.92 -6.55
C HIS A 7 -27.05 -12.47 -6.61
N GLN A 8 -26.75 -12.19 -6.60
CA GLN A 8 -26.85 -11.92 -6.37
C GLN A 8 -27.03 -11.58 -6.44
N GLN A 9 -26.76 -11.28 -6.45
CA GLN A 9 -26.75 -11.08 -6.25
C GLN A 9 -26.74 -10.82 -6.23
N TYR A 10 -26.41 -10.51 -6.31
CA TYR A 10 -26.26 -10.31 -5.93
C TYR A 10 -26.19 -10.02 -5.86
N HIS A 11 -26.30 -9.73 -6.07
CA HIS A 11 -26.05 -9.73 -5.70
C HIS A 11 -25.71 -9.62 -5.67
N ILE A 12 -25.43 -9.31 -5.73
CA ILE A 12 -25.04 -9.70 -5.50
C ILE A 12 -24.71 -9.69 -5.38
N MET A 13 -23.86 -9.16 -5.39
CA MET A 13 -23.42 -9.58 -5.08
C MET A 13 -22.95 -9.65 -4.90
N THR A 14 -22.75 -9.23 -4.97
CA THR A 14 -22.28 -9.66 -4.60
C THR A 14 -21.82 -9.62 -4.32
N ASN A 15 -21.73 -9.18 -4.43
CA ASN A 15 -21.17 -9.35 -3.90
C ASN A 15 -20.57 -9.16 -3.72
N THR A 16 -20.46 -8.72 -3.87
CA THR A 16 -19.76 -8.59 -3.52
C THR A 16 -19.24 -8.05 -3.35
N ASN A 17 -19.18 -7.32 -3.60
CA ASN A 17 -18.62 -6.95 -3.29
C ASN A 17 -18.12 -6.18 -3.20
N HIS A 18 -17.76 -5.20 -3.71
CA HIS A 18 -17.19 -4.43 -3.42
C HIS A 18 -16.63 -4.11 -2.16
N SER A 19 -17.03 -3.92 -1.73
CA SER A 19 -16.66 -4.02 -0.34
C SER A 19 -15.44 -4.89 -0.10
N GLU A 20 -15.14 -5.76 -0.99
CA GLU A 20 -13.94 -6.57 -0.90
C GLU A 20 -12.71 -5.87 -1.42
N ASP A 21 -12.86 -4.68 -1.94
CA ASP A 21 -11.70 -3.97 -2.46
C ASP A 21 -10.77 -3.58 -1.34
N HIS A 22 -9.50 -3.77 -1.63
CA HIS A 22 -8.43 -3.34 -0.78
C HIS A 22 -7.51 -2.46 -1.59
N TYR A 23 -6.62 -1.78 -0.89
CA TYR A 23 -5.72 -0.84 -1.52
C TYR A 23 -4.31 -1.11 -1.05
N PHE A 24 -3.38 -1.09 -1.99
CA PHE A 24 -1.97 -1.05 -1.70
C PHE A 24 -1.52 0.38 -1.94
N TYR A 25 -0.73 0.95 -1.03
CA TYR A 25 -0.32 2.34 -1.16
C TYR A 25 1.17 2.48 -0.94
N LEU A 26 1.72 3.53 -1.56
CA LEU A 26 3.07 4.02 -1.32
C LEU A 26 2.96 5.49 -0.94
N TRP A 27 3.80 5.95 -0.03
CA TRP A 27 3.95 7.37 0.21
C TRP A 27 5.38 7.69 0.58
N ARG A 28 5.83 8.89 0.21
CA ARG A 28 7.19 9.33 0.49
C ARG A 28 7.19 10.11 1.78
N HIS A 29 7.96 9.64 2.73
CA HIS A 29 8.10 10.30 4.01
C HIS A 29 9.43 11.04 4.01
N ARG A 30 9.36 12.36 4.12
CA ARG A 30 10.53 13.21 4.19
C ARG A 30 10.70 13.71 5.61
N TYR A 31 11.91 13.64 6.10
CA TYR A 31 12.21 14.13 7.43
C TYR A 31 13.65 14.63 7.46
N ILE A 32 13.97 15.40 8.51
CA ILE A 32 15.31 15.95 8.69
C ILE A 32 16.02 15.09 9.72
N ASP A 33 17.19 14.59 9.34
CA ASP A 33 18.03 13.82 10.27
C ASP A 33 18.61 14.78 11.30
N ASP A 34 18.33 14.51 12.57
CA ASP A 34 18.76 15.36 13.67
C ASP A 34 20.28 15.48 13.82
N ILE A 35 21.01 14.51 13.32
CA ILE A 35 22.47 14.50 13.47
C ILE A 35 23.16 15.23 12.34
N THR A 36 22.69 15.02 11.09
CA THR A 36 23.38 15.53 9.91
C THR A 36 22.67 16.72 9.27
N ASP A 37 21.45 17.04 9.71
CA ASP A 37 20.58 18.04 9.08
C ASP A 37 20.22 17.71 7.63
N ALA A 38 20.49 16.49 7.20
CA ALA A 38 20.17 16.08 5.85
C ALA A 38 18.67 15.79 5.72
N VAL A 39 18.11 16.10 4.55
CA VAL A 39 16.72 15.73 4.23
C VAL A 39 16.73 14.29 3.76
N ILE A 40 16.04 13.43 4.50
CA ILE A 40 15.95 12.02 4.18
C ILE A 40 14.56 11.75 3.60
N THR A 41 14.48 11.00 2.52
CA THR A 41 13.21 10.57 1.94
C THR A 41 13.20 9.06 1.91
N ARG A 42 12.15 8.45 2.47
CA ARG A 42 12.00 7.01 2.43
C ARG A 42 10.59 6.67 1.94
N THR A 43 10.44 5.46 1.42
CA THR A 43 9.16 4.99 0.90
C THR A 43 8.47 4.16 1.94
N CYS A 44 7.29 4.62 2.37
CA CYS A 44 6.42 3.87 3.25
C CYS A 44 5.37 3.16 2.40
N PHE A 45 4.92 2.00 2.87
CA PHE A 45 3.96 1.20 2.12
C PHE A 45 3.05 0.45 3.07
N GLY A 46 1.94 -0.04 2.53
CA GLY A 46 1.02 -0.87 3.29
C GLY A 46 -0.22 -1.16 2.51
N ILE A 47 -1.16 -1.84 3.18
CA ILE A 47 -2.46 -2.14 2.61
C ILE A 47 -3.54 -1.68 3.57
N THR A 48 -4.71 -1.37 3.02
CA THR A 48 -5.84 -0.94 3.83
C THR A 48 -7.13 -1.16 3.05
N SER A 49 -8.23 -1.30 3.78
CA SER A 49 -9.56 -1.30 3.16
C SER A 49 -10.14 0.10 3.07
N ASN A 50 -9.47 1.11 3.67
CA ASN A 50 -10.00 2.47 3.71
C ASN A 50 -8.82 3.45 3.69
N LEU A 51 -8.57 4.04 2.52
CA LEU A 51 -7.45 4.96 2.33
C LEU A 51 -7.56 6.20 3.20
N ASP A 52 -8.77 6.76 3.32
CA ASP A 52 -8.95 7.99 4.09
C ASP A 52 -8.64 7.76 5.57
N LYS A 53 -9.15 6.66 6.12
CA LYS A 53 -8.91 6.34 7.52
C LYS A 53 -7.43 6.08 7.77
N ARG A 54 -6.77 5.39 6.84
CA ARG A 54 -5.34 5.11 6.97
C ARG A 54 -4.52 6.39 6.88
N GLN A 55 -4.91 7.29 5.96
CA GLN A 55 -4.24 8.57 5.84
C GLN A 55 -4.35 9.38 7.12
N ASN A 56 -5.54 9.43 7.70
CA ASN A 56 -5.75 10.14 8.97
C ASN A 56 -4.88 9.54 10.08
N GLY A 57 -4.74 8.22 10.11
CA GLY A 57 -3.90 7.56 11.09
C GLY A 57 -2.43 7.96 10.97
N TYR A 58 -1.92 8.00 9.74
CA TYR A 58 -0.54 8.45 9.51
C TYR A 58 -0.37 9.91 9.88
N GLU A 59 -1.32 10.76 9.48
CA GLU A 59 -1.23 12.20 9.77
C GLU A 59 -1.22 12.47 11.26
N GLY A 60 -2.01 11.72 12.02
CA GLY A 60 -1.99 11.83 13.47
C GLY A 60 -0.66 11.40 14.06
N HIS A 61 -0.01 10.41 13.44
CA HIS A 61 1.27 9.90 13.94
C HIS A 61 2.45 10.82 13.59
N VAL A 62 2.49 11.33 12.36
CA VAL A 62 3.61 12.17 11.92
C VAL A 62 3.40 13.65 12.23
N GLY A 63 2.19 14.05 12.55
CA GLY A 63 1.91 15.43 12.95
C GLY A 63 1.72 16.42 11.82
N HIS A 64 1.57 15.95 10.59
CA HIS A 64 1.33 16.82 9.44
C HIS A 64 0.59 16.06 8.35
N GLY A 65 0.11 16.77 7.33
CA GLY A 65 -0.59 16.14 6.21
C GLY A 65 0.33 15.28 5.38
N ILE A 66 -0.22 14.24 4.78
CA ILE A 66 0.49 13.39 3.84
C ILE A 66 -0.31 13.26 2.56
N LYS A 67 0.37 12.84 1.50
CA LYS A 67 -0.26 12.52 0.22
C LYS A 67 0.20 11.16 -0.23
N TRP A 68 -0.73 10.36 -0.73
CA TRP A 68 -0.35 9.09 -1.34
C TRP A 68 0.49 9.39 -2.58
N SER A 69 1.59 8.65 -2.71
CA SER A 69 2.48 8.77 -3.86
C SER A 69 2.16 7.73 -4.92
N GLY A 70 1.34 6.75 -4.59
CA GLY A 70 0.84 5.75 -5.51
C GLY A 70 -0.17 4.88 -4.79
N THR A 71 -1.27 4.58 -5.47
CA THR A 71 -2.31 3.71 -4.89
C THR A 71 -2.81 2.76 -5.97
N TRP A 72 -3.06 1.54 -5.56
CA TRP A 72 -3.59 0.47 -6.41
C TRP A 72 -4.76 -0.18 -5.69
N SER A 73 -5.75 -0.57 -6.46
CA SER A 73 -6.98 -1.15 -5.91
C SER A 73 -7.21 -2.53 -6.50
N GLY A 74 -7.73 -3.44 -5.72
CA GLY A 74 -8.06 -4.76 -6.20
C GLY A 74 -8.62 -5.66 -5.12
N PRO A 75 -8.86 -6.93 -5.45
CA PRO A 75 -9.35 -7.88 -4.47
C PRO A 75 -8.35 -8.06 -3.32
N GLU A 76 -8.88 -8.22 -2.13
CA GLU A 76 -8.05 -8.31 -0.93
C GLU A 76 -6.93 -9.32 -1.07
N ARG A 77 -7.24 -10.51 -1.59
CA ARG A 77 -6.23 -11.56 -1.68
C ARG A 77 -5.08 -11.17 -2.58
N GLN A 78 -5.37 -10.53 -3.71
CA GLN A 78 -4.32 -10.09 -4.62
C GLN A 78 -3.51 -8.94 -4.03
N ILE A 79 -4.17 -8.02 -3.34
CA ILE A 79 -3.48 -6.91 -2.68
C ILE A 79 -2.54 -7.44 -1.59
N ARG A 80 -2.98 -8.43 -0.80
CA ARG A 80 -2.11 -9.05 0.21
C ARG A 80 -0.94 -9.77 -0.43
N GLU A 81 -1.17 -10.42 -1.56
CA GLU A 81 -0.08 -11.10 -2.27
C GLU A 81 0.93 -10.09 -2.82
N LEU A 82 0.46 -8.95 -3.32
CA LEU A 82 1.34 -7.89 -3.80
C LEU A 82 2.24 -7.39 -2.67
N GLU A 83 1.66 -7.13 -1.50
CA GLU A 83 2.44 -6.69 -0.35
C GLU A 83 3.46 -7.75 0.06
N HIS A 84 3.04 -9.00 0.07
CA HIS A 84 3.94 -10.10 0.43
C HIS A 84 5.13 -10.18 -0.54
N ARG A 85 4.87 -10.01 -1.83
CA ARG A 85 5.93 -10.02 -2.85
C ARG A 85 6.88 -8.85 -2.68
N LEU A 86 6.36 -7.67 -2.36
CA LEU A 86 7.22 -6.53 -2.11
C LEU A 86 8.12 -6.79 -0.91
N LYS A 87 7.55 -7.32 0.17
CA LYS A 87 8.34 -7.62 1.37
C LYS A 87 9.42 -8.66 1.09
N SER A 88 9.13 -9.64 0.25
CA SER A 88 10.12 -10.62 -0.16
C SER A 88 11.23 -9.99 -1.02
N ALA A 89 10.84 -9.17 -1.98
CA ALA A 89 11.79 -8.58 -2.91
C ALA A 89 12.77 -7.63 -2.24
N PHE A 90 12.29 -6.89 -1.23
CA PHE A 90 13.09 -5.88 -0.55
C PHE A 90 13.42 -6.28 0.89
N ARG A 91 13.41 -7.57 1.18
CA ARG A 91 13.51 -8.07 2.57
C ARG A 91 14.66 -7.47 3.35
N ASP A 92 15.82 -7.35 2.74
CA ASP A 92 17.01 -6.88 3.44
C ASP A 92 17.01 -5.37 3.66
N TYR A 93 16.01 -4.67 3.15
CA TYR A 93 15.91 -3.22 3.20
C TYR A 93 14.64 -2.75 3.91
N LEU A 94 13.96 -3.65 4.63
CA LEU A 94 12.69 -3.31 5.27
C LEU A 94 12.88 -2.88 6.72
N PHE A 95 12.10 -1.89 7.12
CA PHE A 95 12.01 -1.45 8.51
C PHE A 95 10.56 -1.28 8.91
N SER A 96 10.29 -1.41 10.20
CA SER A 96 8.95 -1.20 10.77
C SER A 96 8.96 -0.02 11.71
N GLY A 97 7.80 0.54 11.94
CA GLY A 97 7.61 1.60 12.91
C GLY A 97 7.99 1.12 14.29
N HIS A 98 8.53 2.04 15.08
CA HIS A 98 8.97 1.74 16.43
C HIS A 98 7.76 1.45 17.31
N ASN A 99 7.88 0.47 18.19
CA ASN A 99 6.86 0.06 19.14
C ASN A 99 5.67 -0.63 18.50
N ASP A 100 4.88 0.06 17.71
CA ASP A 100 3.61 -0.45 17.24
C ASP A 100 3.61 -0.79 15.78
N ALA A 101 4.73 -0.64 15.10
CA ALA A 101 4.82 -0.88 13.66
C ALA A 101 3.68 -0.17 12.94
N VAL A 102 3.44 1.10 13.28
CA VAL A 102 2.35 1.86 12.70
C VAL A 102 2.44 1.86 11.19
N TYR A 103 3.64 1.86 10.66
CA TYR A 103 3.87 1.76 9.23
C TYR A 103 5.21 1.09 8.97
N GLU A 104 5.37 0.59 7.75
CA GLU A 104 6.60 -0.05 7.30
C GLU A 104 7.19 0.78 6.17
N TRP A 105 8.52 0.73 6.04
CA TRP A 105 9.17 1.49 4.98
C TRP A 105 10.38 0.73 4.44
N VAL A 106 10.79 1.13 3.24
CA VAL A 106 11.99 0.62 2.60
C VAL A 106 13.12 1.60 2.87
N ASP A 107 14.32 1.06 3.12
CA ASP A 107 15.51 1.86 3.39
C ASP A 107 15.64 3.00 2.37
N GLU A 108 16.03 4.17 2.85
CA GLU A 108 16.13 5.38 2.01
C GLU A 108 17.19 5.26 0.92
N THR A 109 18.07 4.26 0.97
CA THR A 109 19.03 4.03 -0.12
C THR A 109 18.35 3.49 -1.36
N ILE A 110 17.11 3.01 -1.26
CA ILE A 110 16.34 2.54 -2.40
C ILE A 110 15.44 3.67 -2.86
N ALA A 111 15.61 4.12 -4.09
CA ALA A 111 14.85 5.25 -4.62
C ALA A 111 13.37 4.91 -4.73
N PHE A 112 12.52 5.91 -4.44
CA PHE A 112 11.07 5.74 -4.55
C PHE A 112 10.66 5.25 -5.94
N GLU A 113 11.26 5.83 -6.99
CA GLU A 113 10.91 5.46 -8.35
C GLU A 113 11.18 3.99 -8.63
N ASP A 114 12.23 3.44 -8.06
CA ASP A 114 12.56 2.03 -8.25
C ASP A 114 11.51 1.14 -7.61
N ILE A 115 11.05 1.53 -6.42
CA ILE A 115 10.00 0.78 -5.72
C ILE A 115 8.69 0.87 -6.49
N ARG A 116 8.31 2.08 -6.89
CA ARG A 116 7.06 2.29 -7.64
C ARG A 116 7.08 1.52 -8.96
N ASN A 117 8.20 1.56 -9.66
CA ASN A 117 8.32 0.84 -10.93
C ASN A 117 8.23 -0.66 -10.73
N TRP A 118 8.82 -1.16 -9.63
CA TRP A 118 8.71 -2.57 -9.31
C TRP A 118 7.25 -2.96 -9.05
N VAL A 119 6.52 -2.15 -8.26
CA VAL A 119 5.11 -2.42 -7.98
C VAL A 119 4.30 -2.44 -9.26
N GLN A 120 4.48 -1.43 -10.11
CA GLN A 120 3.72 -1.34 -11.35
C GLN A 120 4.02 -2.52 -12.27
N TRP A 121 5.28 -2.93 -12.33
CA TRP A 121 5.66 -4.10 -13.13
C TRP A 121 4.99 -5.36 -12.62
N GLU A 122 4.99 -5.58 -11.30
CA GLU A 122 4.34 -6.74 -10.70
C GLU A 122 2.83 -6.73 -11.00
N VAL A 123 2.21 -5.58 -10.88
CA VAL A 123 0.78 -5.46 -11.15
C VAL A 123 0.50 -5.82 -12.61
N GLU A 124 1.27 -5.29 -13.53
CA GLU A 124 1.04 -5.52 -14.96
C GLU A 124 1.31 -6.96 -15.38
N ASN A 125 2.25 -7.61 -14.72
CA ASN A 125 2.71 -8.94 -15.16
C ASN A 125 2.17 -10.10 -14.33
N THR A 126 1.54 -9.83 -13.17
CA THR A 126 1.13 -10.88 -12.27
C THR A 126 -0.34 -10.80 -11.85
N PHE A 127 -0.88 -9.59 -11.70
CA PHE A 127 -2.20 -9.42 -11.09
C PHE A 127 -3.21 -8.87 -12.10
N ALA A 128 -4.17 -9.73 -12.47
CA ALA A 128 -5.15 -9.35 -13.49
C ALA A 128 -6.16 -8.29 -13.00
N ASP A 129 -6.45 -8.29 -11.71
CA ASP A 129 -7.55 -7.49 -11.18
C ASP A 129 -7.11 -6.30 -10.34
N ILE A 130 -5.80 -6.04 -10.25
CA ILE A 130 -5.31 -4.86 -9.57
C ILE A 130 -5.14 -3.75 -10.59
N VAL A 131 -5.66 -2.57 -10.27
CA VAL A 131 -5.56 -1.40 -11.15
C VAL A 131 -4.95 -0.23 -10.38
N LYS A 132 -4.17 0.57 -11.08
CA LYS A 132 -3.62 1.79 -10.54
C LYS A 132 -4.72 2.85 -10.48
N ILE A 133 -4.87 3.50 -9.35
CA ILE A 133 -5.86 4.57 -9.21
C ILE A 133 -5.22 5.92 -8.86
#